data_6bab51d7191cc53bd96fd03bbfd83f1e
#
_entry.id   6bab51d7191cc53bd96fd03bbfd83f1e
#
_cell.length_a   1.000
_cell.length_b   1.000
_cell.length_c   1.000
_cell.angle_alpha   90.00
_cell.angle_beta   90.00
_cell.angle_gamma   90.00
#
_symmetry.space_group_name_H-M   'P 1'
#
loop_
_entity.id
_entity.type
_entity.pdbx_description
1 polymer ?
#
loop_
_entity_poly.entity_id
_entity_poly.type
_entity_poly.pdbx_seq_one_letter_code
_entity_poly.pdbx_strand_id
1 'polypeptide(L)'
;MPYIPHTDTDIREMLVAAGVAGVDELFSSIPKELRLVKPLALPAPLSEMEAAKLLAELADKNTNTAQTPSFLGAGCYNHFVPAVVDHLAARSEFYTAYTPYQPETSQGALTAFFEYQTMMCELTGMEVSNASLYDGATALAEAIMMALHITNKKKVIVSKTIHPEYRATVNAWLEDLDIDIIEIDFSDGVTSVEALEKVLDSNTACVAYQSPNFFGIIEPADKIAEIIRRQPPQSPLTKGE
;
A
#
# COMPACT_ATOMS: atom_id res chain seq x y z
N MET A 1 -24.18 29.35 0.34
CA MET A 1 -23.61 28.07 -0.10
C MET A 1 -24.72 27.02 -0.05
N PRO A 2 -24.92 26.21 -1.09
CA PRO A 2 -26.06 25.29 -1.17
C PRO A 2 -26.06 24.14 -0.17
N TYR A 3 -24.95 23.92 0.52
CA TYR A 3 -24.80 22.82 1.48
C TYR A 3 -24.85 23.24 2.96
N ILE A 4 -25.17 24.51 3.25
CA ILE A 4 -25.43 24.97 4.61
C ILE A 4 -26.95 24.95 4.82
N PRO A 5 -27.50 24.00 5.60
CA PRO A 5 -28.93 23.80 5.72
C PRO A 5 -29.60 24.80 6.66
N HIS A 6 -28.85 25.46 7.55
CA HIS A 6 -29.40 26.34 8.59
C HIS A 6 -29.58 27.76 8.10
N THR A 7 -30.75 28.31 8.35
CA THR A 7 -31.05 29.73 8.14
C THR A 7 -30.55 30.56 9.33
N ASP A 8 -30.52 31.89 9.17
CA ASP A 8 -30.14 32.79 10.26
C ASP A 8 -31.10 32.67 11.47
N THR A 9 -32.33 32.25 11.23
CA THR A 9 -33.32 32.00 12.30
C THR A 9 -32.96 30.73 13.05
N ASP A 10 -32.67 29.66 12.34
CA ASP A 10 -32.24 28.39 12.96
C ASP A 10 -30.98 28.59 13.80
N ILE A 11 -30.01 29.35 13.28
CA ILE A 11 -28.78 29.66 14.01
C ILE A 11 -29.07 30.40 15.30
N ARG A 12 -29.97 31.41 15.27
CA ARG A 12 -30.35 32.14 16.48
C ARG A 12 -31.05 31.26 17.51
N GLU A 13 -31.95 30.41 17.08
CA GLU A 13 -32.65 29.46 17.97
C GLU A 13 -31.67 28.47 18.61
N MET A 14 -30.73 27.95 17.84
CA MET A 14 -29.66 27.08 18.35
C MET A 14 -28.75 27.79 19.38
N LEU A 15 -28.37 29.04 19.14
CA LEU A 15 -27.56 29.83 20.08
C LEU A 15 -28.31 30.08 21.40
N VAL A 16 -29.60 30.39 21.33
CA VAL A 16 -30.46 30.53 22.50
C VAL A 16 -30.53 29.21 23.29
N ALA A 17 -30.76 28.10 22.59
CA ALA A 17 -30.78 26.77 23.22
C ALA A 17 -29.45 26.39 23.85
N ALA A 18 -28.32 26.81 23.26
CA ALA A 18 -26.97 26.61 23.80
C ALA A 18 -26.61 27.59 24.92
N GLY A 19 -27.44 28.63 25.18
CA GLY A 19 -27.20 29.62 26.22
C GLY A 19 -26.05 30.59 25.94
N VAL A 20 -25.75 30.86 24.66
CA VAL A 20 -24.67 31.75 24.22
C VAL A 20 -25.22 32.88 23.35
N ALA A 21 -24.56 34.06 23.41
CA ALA A 21 -25.01 35.22 22.64
C ALA A 21 -24.56 35.18 21.16
N GLY A 22 -23.54 34.42 20.84
CA GLY A 22 -23.03 34.31 19.48
C GLY A 22 -22.12 33.11 19.26
N VAL A 23 -21.86 32.80 17.98
CA VAL A 23 -21.00 31.67 17.58
C VAL A 23 -19.60 31.75 18.19
N ASP A 24 -19.04 32.96 18.35
CA ASP A 24 -17.71 33.15 18.91
C ASP A 24 -17.58 32.68 20.37
N GLU A 25 -18.68 32.69 21.14
CA GLU A 25 -18.69 32.18 22.50
C GLU A 25 -18.53 30.68 22.61
N LEU A 26 -18.96 29.93 21.56
CA LEU A 26 -18.77 28.49 21.47
C LEU A 26 -17.28 28.08 21.45
N PHE A 27 -16.41 29.01 21.04
CA PHE A 27 -14.97 28.82 20.98
C PHE A 27 -14.23 29.39 22.20
N SER A 28 -14.96 29.76 23.30
CA SER A 28 -14.37 30.36 24.50
C SER A 28 -13.26 29.53 25.17
N SER A 29 -13.27 28.22 24.98
CA SER A 29 -12.20 27.30 25.44
C SER A 29 -10.87 27.45 24.71
N ILE A 30 -10.87 28.08 23.51
CA ILE A 30 -9.65 28.30 22.73
C ILE A 30 -9.02 29.62 23.21
N PRO A 31 -7.76 29.66 23.68
CA PRO A 31 -7.06 30.88 24.03
C PRO A 31 -7.11 31.93 22.93
N LYS A 32 -7.30 33.20 23.29
CA LYS A 32 -7.49 34.29 22.30
C LYS A 32 -6.30 34.44 21.37
N GLU A 33 -5.10 34.19 21.83
CA GLU A 33 -3.86 34.25 21.08
C GLU A 33 -3.73 33.15 20.00
N LEU A 34 -4.49 32.06 20.14
CA LEU A 34 -4.50 30.95 19.18
C LEU A 34 -5.65 31.07 18.18
N ARG A 35 -6.54 32.05 18.34
CA ARG A 35 -7.66 32.24 17.40
C ARG A 35 -7.22 33.02 16.17
N LEU A 36 -7.69 32.59 15.02
CA LEU A 36 -7.51 33.34 13.78
C LEU A 36 -8.32 34.64 13.82
N VAL A 37 -7.64 35.79 13.84
CA VAL A 37 -8.24 37.11 13.79
C VAL A 37 -8.48 37.62 12.38
N LYS A 38 -7.91 36.98 11.38
CA LYS A 38 -8.06 37.32 9.96
C LYS A 38 -8.36 36.04 9.16
N PRO A 39 -9.17 36.16 8.10
CA PRO A 39 -9.35 35.04 7.17
C PRO A 39 -7.99 34.55 6.64
N LEU A 40 -7.88 33.27 6.36
CA LEU A 40 -6.71 32.70 5.70
C LEU A 40 -6.50 33.39 4.36
N ALA A 41 -5.22 33.64 4.01
CA ALA A 41 -4.84 34.21 2.69
C ALA A 41 -4.93 33.12 1.60
N LEU A 42 -6.15 32.66 1.34
CA LEU A 42 -6.44 31.70 0.27
C LEU A 42 -6.99 32.42 -0.96
N PRO A 43 -6.76 31.87 -2.15
CA PRO A 43 -7.44 32.33 -3.36
C PRO A 43 -8.98 32.27 -3.19
N ALA A 44 -9.69 33.09 -3.95
CA ALA A 44 -11.15 33.00 -4.00
C ALA A 44 -11.61 31.60 -4.47
N PRO A 45 -12.73 31.10 -3.97
CA PRO A 45 -13.25 29.82 -4.42
C PRO A 45 -13.64 29.88 -5.90
N LEU A 46 -13.33 28.81 -6.62
CA LEU A 46 -13.70 28.64 -8.01
C LEU A 46 -15.03 27.92 -8.11
N SER A 47 -15.78 28.17 -9.18
CA SER A 47 -16.87 27.29 -9.58
C SER A 47 -16.32 25.95 -10.09
N GLU A 48 -17.17 24.93 -10.16
CA GLU A 48 -16.78 23.60 -10.68
C GLU A 48 -16.17 23.71 -12.09
N MET A 49 -16.78 24.51 -12.96
CA MET A 49 -16.30 24.72 -14.33
C MET A 49 -14.93 25.40 -14.37
N GLU A 50 -14.68 26.39 -13.53
CA GLU A 50 -13.40 27.11 -13.43
C GLU A 50 -12.33 26.19 -12.84
N ALA A 51 -12.67 25.40 -11.82
CA ALA A 51 -11.76 24.42 -11.22
C ALA A 51 -11.37 23.33 -12.22
N ALA A 52 -12.34 22.79 -12.96
CA ALA A 52 -12.08 21.81 -14.00
C ALA A 52 -11.16 22.36 -15.11
N LYS A 53 -11.42 23.60 -15.56
CA LYS A 53 -10.58 24.27 -16.55
C LYS A 53 -9.16 24.48 -16.04
N LEU A 54 -8.99 25.00 -14.82
CA LEU A 54 -7.68 25.21 -14.21
C LEU A 54 -6.89 23.90 -14.11
N LEU A 55 -7.53 22.82 -13.66
CA LEU A 55 -6.88 21.51 -13.54
C LEU A 55 -6.51 20.92 -14.91
N ALA A 56 -7.36 21.11 -15.93
CA ALA A 56 -7.03 20.70 -17.29
C ALA A 56 -5.81 21.47 -17.83
N GLU A 57 -5.77 22.80 -17.64
CA GLU A 57 -4.64 23.64 -18.04
C GLU A 57 -3.32 23.25 -17.33
N LEU A 58 -3.41 22.79 -16.07
CA LEU A 58 -2.25 22.26 -15.34
C LEU A 58 -1.83 20.88 -15.86
N ALA A 59 -2.80 20.01 -16.14
CA ALA A 59 -2.56 18.68 -16.70
C ALA A 59 -1.90 18.75 -18.08
N ASP A 60 -2.33 19.67 -18.92
CA ASP A 60 -1.81 19.87 -20.29
C ASP A 60 -0.32 20.33 -20.32
N LYS A 61 0.21 20.80 -19.19
CA LYS A 61 1.65 21.12 -19.07
C LYS A 61 2.52 19.87 -18.93
N ASN A 62 1.93 18.71 -18.64
CA ASN A 62 2.65 17.44 -18.55
C ASN A 62 2.68 16.75 -19.92
N THR A 63 3.82 16.15 -20.22
CA THR A 63 3.92 15.21 -21.34
C THR A 63 3.47 13.83 -20.87
N ASN A 64 2.42 13.29 -21.48
CA ASN A 64 1.85 12.02 -21.09
C ASN A 64 2.13 10.90 -22.14
N THR A 65 1.90 9.66 -21.75
CA THR A 65 2.17 8.47 -22.58
C THR A 65 1.23 8.32 -23.79
N ALA A 66 0.15 9.11 -23.89
CA ALA A 66 -0.66 9.17 -25.08
C ALA A 66 -0.02 10.02 -26.19
N GLN A 67 0.91 10.94 -25.81
CA GLN A 67 1.60 11.84 -26.71
C GLN A 67 3.00 11.32 -27.11
N THR A 68 3.65 10.59 -26.22
CA THR A 68 5.01 10.07 -26.42
C THR A 68 5.15 8.63 -25.95
N PRO A 69 5.97 7.78 -26.62
CA PRO A 69 6.30 6.47 -26.09
C PRO A 69 7.12 6.61 -24.79
N SER A 70 6.83 5.74 -23.81
CA SER A 70 7.55 5.70 -22.53
C SER A 70 8.47 4.48 -22.48
N PHE A 71 9.73 4.71 -22.11
CA PHE A 71 10.76 3.71 -21.88
C PHE A 71 11.26 3.73 -20.44
N LEU A 72 10.49 4.28 -19.50
CA LEU A 72 10.88 4.40 -18.10
C LEU A 72 11.12 3.05 -17.42
N GLY A 73 10.32 2.03 -17.75
CA GLY A 73 10.42 0.75 -17.07
C GLY A 73 9.99 0.82 -15.60
N ALA A 74 10.72 0.11 -14.73
CA ALA A 74 10.54 0.14 -13.28
C ALA A 74 9.10 -0.16 -12.80
N GLY A 75 8.40 -1.10 -13.47
CA GLY A 75 7.01 -1.45 -13.16
C GLY A 75 5.95 -0.58 -13.85
N CYS A 76 6.34 0.51 -14.50
CA CYS A 76 5.43 1.44 -15.20
C CYS A 76 5.23 0.99 -16.66
N TYR A 77 4.45 -0.04 -16.86
CA TYR A 77 4.17 -0.62 -18.19
C TYR A 77 2.73 -0.34 -18.61
N ASN A 78 2.49 -0.33 -19.94
CA ASN A 78 1.14 -0.21 -20.47
C ASN A 78 0.34 -1.48 -20.20
N HIS A 79 -0.82 -1.31 -19.56
CA HIS A 79 -1.80 -2.37 -19.35
C HIS A 79 -3.12 -1.97 -19.98
N PHE A 80 -3.77 -2.90 -20.65
CA PHE A 80 -5.15 -2.69 -21.09
C PHE A 80 -6.08 -2.92 -19.90
N VAL A 81 -6.83 -1.87 -19.52
CA VAL A 81 -7.86 -1.95 -18.49
C VAL A 81 -9.22 -1.97 -19.20
N PRO A 82 -9.98 -3.06 -19.16
CA PRO A 82 -11.31 -3.13 -19.75
C PRO A 82 -12.27 -2.12 -19.09
N ALA A 83 -13.16 -1.51 -19.87
CA ALA A 83 -14.13 -0.54 -19.37
C ALA A 83 -15.05 -1.08 -18.26
N VAL A 84 -15.25 -2.40 -18.21
CA VAL A 84 -16.02 -3.09 -17.16
C VAL A 84 -15.38 -2.93 -15.77
N VAL A 85 -14.07 -2.77 -15.69
CA VAL A 85 -13.36 -2.59 -14.41
C VAL A 85 -13.82 -1.30 -13.72
N ASP A 86 -13.77 -0.18 -14.44
CA ASP A 86 -14.23 1.12 -13.92
C ASP A 86 -15.72 1.08 -13.58
N HIS A 87 -16.52 0.46 -14.46
CA HIS A 87 -17.96 0.34 -14.25
C HIS A 87 -18.28 -0.44 -12.95
N LEU A 88 -17.64 -1.57 -12.73
CA LEU A 88 -17.87 -2.39 -11.53
C LEU A 88 -17.27 -1.77 -10.28
N ALA A 89 -16.06 -1.20 -10.35
CA ALA A 89 -15.42 -0.55 -9.22
C ALA A 89 -16.17 0.70 -8.74
N ALA A 90 -16.84 1.42 -9.65
CA ALA A 90 -17.64 2.59 -9.34
C ALA A 90 -19.05 2.28 -8.80
N ARG A 91 -19.46 1.01 -8.73
CA ARG A 91 -20.77 0.66 -8.15
C ARG A 91 -20.80 0.98 -6.67
N SER A 92 -21.91 1.56 -6.22
CA SER A 92 -22.05 2.00 -4.82
C SER A 92 -21.87 0.86 -3.82
N GLU A 93 -22.25 -0.36 -4.19
CA GLU A 93 -22.12 -1.56 -3.34
C GLU A 93 -20.67 -1.88 -2.96
N PHE A 94 -19.71 -1.54 -3.84
CA PHE A 94 -18.28 -1.69 -3.59
C PHE A 94 -17.64 -0.37 -3.15
N TYR A 95 -17.97 0.73 -3.82
CA TYR A 95 -17.34 2.03 -3.60
C TYR A 95 -17.60 2.58 -2.19
N THR A 96 -18.81 2.36 -1.64
CA THR A 96 -19.17 2.80 -0.29
C THR A 96 -18.91 1.76 0.78
N ALA A 97 -18.45 0.55 0.43
CA ALA A 97 -18.12 -0.48 1.39
C ALA A 97 -16.98 -0.01 2.30
N TYR A 98 -17.16 -0.24 3.60
CA TYR A 98 -16.15 -0.01 4.61
C TYR A 98 -15.75 -1.34 5.25
N THR A 99 -14.91 -1.31 6.27
CA THR A 99 -14.52 -2.55 6.98
C THR A 99 -15.77 -3.32 7.40
N PRO A 100 -15.87 -4.63 7.09
CA PRO A 100 -17.06 -5.44 7.35
C PRO A 100 -17.20 -5.82 8.84
N TYR A 101 -17.40 -4.83 9.71
CA TYR A 101 -17.60 -5.06 11.14
C TYR A 101 -18.86 -5.87 11.46
N GLN A 102 -19.87 -5.76 10.60
CA GLN A 102 -21.11 -6.54 10.69
C GLN A 102 -21.15 -7.52 9.52
N PRO A 103 -20.66 -8.75 9.68
CA PRO A 103 -20.58 -9.70 8.57
C PRO A 103 -21.96 -10.04 8.00
N GLU A 104 -23.03 -9.95 8.78
CA GLU A 104 -24.40 -10.21 8.34
C GLU A 104 -24.86 -9.22 7.24
N THR A 105 -24.41 -7.96 7.32
CA THR A 105 -24.76 -6.91 6.34
C THR A 105 -23.74 -6.83 5.22
N SER A 106 -22.56 -7.39 5.39
CA SER A 106 -21.42 -7.29 4.46
C SER A 106 -21.16 -8.58 3.69
N GLN A 107 -22.12 -9.50 3.63
CA GLN A 107 -21.94 -10.83 3.02
C GLN A 107 -21.49 -10.75 1.56
N GLY A 108 -22.00 -9.80 0.76
CA GLY A 108 -21.59 -9.62 -0.63
C GLY A 108 -20.13 -9.19 -0.77
N ALA A 109 -19.67 -8.24 0.04
CA ALA A 109 -18.29 -7.79 0.05
C ALA A 109 -17.35 -8.93 0.52
N LEU A 110 -17.71 -9.64 1.55
CA LEU A 110 -16.94 -10.80 2.05
C LEU A 110 -16.85 -11.91 1.00
N THR A 111 -17.94 -12.19 0.27
CA THR A 111 -17.91 -13.16 -0.84
C THR A 111 -16.91 -12.74 -1.91
N ALA A 112 -16.89 -11.46 -2.29
CA ALA A 112 -15.93 -10.94 -3.26
C ALA A 112 -14.47 -11.12 -2.78
N PHE A 113 -14.20 -10.93 -1.48
CA PHE A 113 -12.87 -11.17 -0.90
C PHE A 113 -12.47 -12.64 -0.97
N PHE A 114 -13.36 -13.56 -0.62
CA PHE A 114 -13.08 -14.98 -0.70
C PHE A 114 -12.88 -15.46 -2.14
N GLU A 115 -13.66 -14.95 -3.09
CA GLU A 115 -13.48 -15.25 -4.51
C GLU A 115 -12.13 -14.71 -5.02
N TYR A 116 -11.75 -13.50 -4.62
CA TYR A 116 -10.42 -12.94 -4.93
C TYR A 116 -9.30 -13.84 -4.40
N GLN A 117 -9.35 -14.25 -3.13
CA GLN A 117 -8.35 -15.14 -2.54
C GLN A 117 -8.25 -16.47 -3.30
N THR A 118 -9.39 -17.05 -3.67
CA THR A 118 -9.43 -18.27 -4.49
C THR A 118 -8.78 -18.07 -5.84
N MET A 119 -9.12 -16.97 -6.54
CA MET A 119 -8.52 -16.64 -7.84
C MET A 119 -7.00 -16.46 -7.75
N MET A 120 -6.51 -15.81 -6.69
CA MET A 120 -5.06 -15.65 -6.48
C MET A 120 -4.38 -17.00 -6.24
N CYS A 121 -4.98 -17.89 -5.45
CA CYS A 121 -4.46 -19.25 -5.25
C CYS A 121 -4.38 -20.03 -6.58
N GLU A 122 -5.43 -19.98 -7.39
CA GLU A 122 -5.46 -20.64 -8.70
C GLU A 122 -4.40 -20.09 -9.67
N LEU A 123 -4.22 -18.76 -9.69
CA LEU A 123 -3.24 -18.12 -10.58
C LEU A 123 -1.79 -18.37 -10.15
N THR A 124 -1.52 -18.44 -8.86
CA THR A 124 -0.15 -18.52 -8.33
C THR A 124 0.27 -19.93 -7.94
N GLY A 125 -0.67 -20.87 -7.84
CA GLY A 125 -0.43 -22.22 -7.31
C GLY A 125 -0.16 -22.24 -5.80
N MET A 126 -0.48 -21.17 -5.07
CA MET A 126 -0.36 -21.10 -3.63
C MET A 126 -1.57 -21.74 -2.93
N GLU A 127 -1.33 -22.32 -1.77
CA GLU A 127 -2.41 -22.97 -1.00
C GLU A 127 -3.32 -21.96 -0.30
N VAL A 128 -2.79 -20.77 0.02
CA VAL A 128 -3.49 -19.71 0.75
C VAL A 128 -3.13 -18.35 0.16
N SER A 129 -4.09 -17.44 0.11
CA SER A 129 -3.90 -16.03 -0.18
C SER A 129 -4.66 -15.16 0.83
N ASN A 130 -4.11 -14.00 1.17
CA ASN A 130 -4.86 -12.97 1.89
C ASN A 130 -5.81 -12.21 0.94
N ALA A 131 -6.63 -11.31 1.49
CA ALA A 131 -7.57 -10.50 0.69
C ALA A 131 -6.92 -9.29 0.01
N SER A 132 -5.65 -9.13 0.07
CA SER A 132 -4.70 -8.15 -0.48
C SER A 132 -3.99 -7.32 0.60
N LEU A 133 -2.93 -6.65 0.18
CA LEU A 133 -2.19 -5.66 0.98
C LEU A 133 -2.18 -4.33 0.23
N TYR A 134 -1.68 -3.27 0.87
CA TYR A 134 -1.75 -1.92 0.33
C TYR A 134 -1.02 -1.80 -1.02
N ASP A 135 0.21 -2.30 -1.08
CA ASP A 135 1.03 -2.37 -2.30
C ASP A 135 2.07 -3.50 -2.22
N GLY A 136 2.83 -3.71 -3.31
CA GLY A 136 3.84 -4.76 -3.37
C GLY A 136 5.02 -4.55 -2.43
N ALA A 137 5.38 -3.31 -2.12
CA ALA A 137 6.49 -2.99 -1.22
C ALA A 137 6.14 -3.33 0.23
N THR A 138 4.96 -2.90 0.69
CA THR A 138 4.45 -3.26 2.02
C THR A 138 4.13 -4.74 2.12
N ALA A 139 3.64 -5.38 1.04
CA ALA A 139 3.44 -6.82 1.01
C ALA A 139 4.75 -7.61 1.22
N LEU A 140 5.85 -7.16 0.60
CA LEU A 140 7.17 -7.76 0.82
C LEU A 140 7.64 -7.58 2.27
N ALA A 141 7.50 -6.38 2.83
CA ALA A 141 7.86 -6.11 4.21
C ALA A 141 7.06 -6.98 5.19
N GLU A 142 5.75 -7.09 5.01
CA GLU A 142 4.89 -7.98 5.81
C GLU A 142 5.25 -9.46 5.68
N ALA A 143 5.58 -9.92 4.47
CA ALA A 143 6.03 -11.31 4.26
C ALA A 143 7.35 -11.59 5.00
N ILE A 144 8.27 -10.63 5.00
CA ILE A 144 9.53 -10.72 5.76
C ILE A 144 9.24 -10.73 7.26
N MET A 145 8.39 -9.83 7.76
CA MET A 145 8.00 -9.79 9.17
C MET A 145 7.35 -11.11 9.61
N MET A 146 6.49 -11.67 8.78
CA MET A 146 5.88 -12.98 9.02
C MET A 146 6.93 -14.07 9.09
N ALA A 147 7.90 -14.11 8.17
CA ALA A 147 8.98 -15.09 8.18
C ALA A 147 9.85 -14.98 9.45
N LEU A 148 10.19 -13.75 9.87
CA LEU A 148 10.93 -13.51 11.12
C LEU A 148 10.16 -14.03 12.34
N HIS A 149 8.86 -13.76 12.39
CA HIS A 149 8.01 -14.21 13.49
C HIS A 149 7.87 -15.73 13.55
N ILE A 150 7.59 -16.38 12.42
CA ILE A 150 7.41 -17.84 12.36
C ILE A 150 8.71 -18.59 12.69
N THR A 151 9.85 -18.10 12.19
CA THR A 151 11.13 -18.77 12.37
C THR A 151 11.83 -18.42 13.68
N ASN A 152 11.41 -17.32 14.32
CA ASN A 152 12.10 -16.72 15.47
C ASN A 152 13.60 -16.46 15.21
N LYS A 153 13.96 -16.10 13.97
CA LYS A 153 15.31 -15.78 13.55
C LYS A 153 15.44 -14.29 13.27
N LYS A 154 16.69 -13.81 13.15
CA LYS A 154 16.98 -12.37 13.08
C LYS A 154 17.70 -11.93 11.82
N LYS A 155 17.89 -12.82 10.84
CA LYS A 155 18.61 -12.51 9.61
C LYS A 155 17.72 -12.66 8.39
N VAL A 156 17.74 -11.67 7.52
CA VAL A 156 17.00 -11.63 6.26
C VAL A 156 17.99 -11.36 5.13
N ILE A 157 17.90 -12.11 4.04
CA ILE A 157 18.68 -11.89 2.83
C ILE A 157 17.78 -11.30 1.76
N VAL A 158 18.16 -10.16 1.18
CA VAL A 158 17.39 -9.43 0.19
C VAL A 158 18.24 -9.24 -1.07
N SER A 159 17.76 -9.66 -2.22
CA SER A 159 18.48 -9.43 -3.47
C SER A 159 18.41 -7.98 -3.93
N LYS A 160 19.52 -7.43 -4.39
CA LYS A 160 19.57 -6.10 -5.02
C LYS A 160 18.86 -6.03 -6.37
N THR A 161 18.43 -7.17 -6.92
CA THR A 161 17.58 -7.22 -8.13
C THR A 161 16.11 -6.93 -7.87
N ILE A 162 15.69 -6.84 -6.60
CA ILE A 162 14.37 -6.36 -6.20
C ILE A 162 14.27 -4.86 -6.47
N HIS A 163 13.07 -4.39 -6.82
CA HIS A 163 12.77 -2.97 -7.02
C HIS A 163 13.37 -2.11 -5.89
N PRO A 164 14.12 -1.03 -6.22
CA PRO A 164 14.84 -0.24 -5.19
C PRO A 164 13.92 0.35 -4.13
N GLU A 165 12.73 0.82 -4.50
CA GLU A 165 11.75 1.35 -3.54
C GLU A 165 11.19 0.27 -2.61
N TYR A 166 11.04 -0.96 -3.10
CA TYR A 166 10.63 -2.10 -2.26
C TYR A 166 11.69 -2.40 -1.19
N ARG A 167 12.97 -2.38 -1.58
CA ARG A 167 14.08 -2.55 -0.63
C ARG A 167 14.14 -1.40 0.38
N ALA A 168 13.91 -0.16 -0.06
CA ALA A 168 13.84 1.00 0.83
C ALA A 168 12.69 0.86 1.84
N THR A 169 11.52 0.39 1.40
CA THR A 169 10.38 0.13 2.29
C THR A 169 10.70 -0.96 3.32
N VAL A 170 11.31 -2.07 2.89
CA VAL A 170 11.75 -3.14 3.80
C VAL A 170 12.73 -2.60 4.84
N ASN A 171 13.72 -1.82 4.41
CA ASN A 171 14.67 -1.20 5.32
C ASN A 171 13.98 -0.29 6.35
N ALA A 172 13.09 0.59 5.90
CA ALA A 172 12.35 1.50 6.78
C ALA A 172 11.48 0.77 7.82
N TRP A 173 10.98 -0.41 7.48
CA TRP A 173 10.19 -1.23 8.41
C TRP A 173 11.03 -1.98 9.45
N LEU A 174 12.28 -2.31 9.10
CA LEU A 174 13.12 -3.19 9.89
C LEU A 174 14.29 -2.46 10.59
N GLU A 175 14.62 -1.21 10.20
CA GLU A 175 15.83 -0.50 10.67
C GLU A 175 15.88 -0.30 12.20
N ASP A 176 14.73 -0.15 12.85
CA ASP A 176 14.63 0.02 14.31
C ASP A 176 14.46 -1.32 15.05
N LEU A 177 14.44 -2.44 14.34
CA LEU A 177 14.36 -3.77 14.90
C LEU A 177 15.77 -4.38 15.00
N ASP A 178 15.99 -5.25 15.97
CA ASP A 178 17.23 -6.02 16.12
C ASP A 178 17.30 -7.16 15.08
N ILE A 179 17.31 -6.77 13.78
CA ILE A 179 17.28 -7.64 12.60
C ILE A 179 18.46 -7.34 11.69
N ASP A 180 19.10 -8.39 11.22
CA ASP A 180 20.26 -8.35 10.33
C ASP A 180 19.78 -8.43 8.87
N ILE A 181 19.77 -7.31 8.16
CA ILE A 181 19.35 -7.24 6.75
C ILE A 181 20.60 -7.31 5.88
N ILE A 182 20.76 -8.40 5.15
CA ILE A 182 21.88 -8.61 4.23
C ILE A 182 21.40 -8.42 2.80
N GLU A 183 21.83 -7.35 2.16
CA GLU A 183 21.62 -7.19 0.72
C GLU A 183 22.71 -7.94 -0.06
N ILE A 184 22.32 -8.83 -0.98
CA ILE A 184 23.24 -9.55 -1.85
C ILE A 184 23.29 -8.94 -3.24
N ASP A 185 24.49 -8.90 -3.82
CA ASP A 185 24.73 -8.40 -5.16
C ASP A 185 24.19 -9.36 -6.25
N PHE A 186 24.19 -8.87 -7.48
CA PHE A 186 23.79 -9.60 -8.67
C PHE A 186 24.97 -9.77 -9.64
N SER A 187 24.88 -10.78 -10.48
CA SER A 187 25.80 -11.02 -11.60
C SER A 187 24.99 -11.24 -12.86
N ASP A 188 25.36 -10.61 -13.96
CA ASP A 188 24.65 -10.70 -15.24
C ASP A 188 23.16 -10.34 -15.15
N GLY A 189 22.81 -9.43 -14.22
CA GLY A 189 21.46 -8.93 -13.99
C GLY A 189 20.54 -9.86 -13.20
N VAL A 190 21.04 -10.98 -12.65
CA VAL A 190 20.30 -11.89 -11.77
C VAL A 190 20.96 -11.99 -10.40
N THR A 191 20.21 -12.39 -9.40
CA THR A 191 20.70 -12.63 -8.03
C THR A 191 21.93 -13.54 -8.06
N SER A 192 23.05 -13.10 -7.46
CA SER A 192 24.25 -13.93 -7.38
C SER A 192 24.06 -15.10 -6.44
N VAL A 193 24.07 -16.29 -7.01
CA VAL A 193 23.98 -17.57 -6.29
C VAL A 193 25.17 -17.74 -5.36
N GLU A 194 26.37 -17.36 -5.81
CA GLU A 194 27.60 -17.43 -5.03
C GLU A 194 27.60 -16.45 -3.85
N ALA A 195 27.00 -15.27 -4.01
CA ALA A 195 26.83 -14.32 -2.93
C ALA A 195 25.81 -14.84 -1.90
N LEU A 196 24.72 -15.47 -2.36
CA LEU A 196 23.75 -16.10 -1.49
C LEU A 196 24.39 -17.23 -0.64
N GLU A 197 25.15 -18.13 -1.26
CA GLU A 197 25.81 -19.25 -0.56
C GLU A 197 26.76 -18.79 0.56
N LYS A 198 27.43 -17.65 0.36
CA LYS A 198 28.38 -17.11 1.34
C LYS A 198 27.73 -16.55 2.60
N VAL A 199 26.50 -16.04 2.48
CA VAL A 199 25.82 -15.34 3.59
C VAL A 199 24.69 -16.15 4.20
N LEU A 200 24.23 -17.20 3.52
CA LEU A 200 23.15 -18.06 4.01
C LEU A 200 23.64 -18.94 5.16
N ASP A 201 22.94 -18.90 6.29
CA ASP A 201 23.22 -19.70 7.46
C ASP A 201 21.94 -20.12 8.23
N SER A 202 22.14 -20.81 9.34
CA SER A 202 21.03 -21.30 10.18
C SER A 202 20.20 -20.19 10.84
N ASN A 203 20.72 -18.97 10.95
CA ASN A 203 19.99 -17.81 11.50
C ASN A 203 19.17 -17.06 10.45
N THR A 204 19.24 -17.45 9.18
CA THR A 204 18.50 -16.83 8.10
C THR A 204 17.00 -17.21 8.19
N ALA A 205 16.13 -16.21 8.36
CA ALA A 205 14.68 -16.37 8.39
C ALA A 205 14.10 -16.60 6.99
N CYS A 206 14.52 -15.76 6.04
CA CYS A 206 14.08 -15.87 4.66
C CYS A 206 15.09 -15.26 3.67
N VAL A 207 14.90 -15.62 2.41
CA VAL A 207 15.57 -15.02 1.24
C VAL A 207 14.51 -14.40 0.37
N ALA A 208 14.62 -13.12 0.11
CA ALA A 208 13.71 -12.37 -0.76
C ALA A 208 14.35 -12.08 -2.12
N TYR A 209 13.66 -12.39 -3.19
CA TYR A 209 14.01 -12.02 -4.56
C TYR A 209 12.75 -11.75 -5.38
N GLN A 210 12.87 -11.07 -6.50
CA GLN A 210 11.76 -10.73 -7.40
C GLN A 210 11.97 -11.44 -8.75
N SER A 211 10.93 -12.02 -9.33
CA SER A 211 10.99 -12.64 -10.66
C SER A 211 9.67 -12.40 -11.42
N PRO A 212 9.68 -11.81 -12.62
CA PRO A 212 10.83 -11.11 -13.22
C PRO A 212 11.36 -10.02 -12.29
N ASN A 213 12.68 -9.82 -12.28
CA ASN A 213 13.32 -8.86 -11.41
C ASN A 213 13.22 -7.41 -11.93
N PHE A 214 13.80 -6.46 -11.22
CA PHE A 214 13.76 -5.04 -11.59
C PHE A 214 14.33 -4.75 -13.00
N PHE A 215 15.26 -5.57 -13.48
CA PHE A 215 15.83 -5.46 -14.82
C PHE A 215 15.01 -6.18 -15.90
N GLY A 216 13.89 -6.83 -15.53
CA GLY A 216 13.03 -7.60 -16.45
C GLY A 216 13.55 -9.00 -16.75
N ILE A 217 14.50 -9.51 -15.96
CA ILE A 217 15.12 -10.82 -16.16
C ILE A 217 14.48 -11.86 -15.22
N ILE A 218 14.31 -13.08 -15.72
CA ILE A 218 13.82 -14.20 -14.91
C ILE A 218 14.96 -14.69 -14.01
N GLU A 219 14.71 -14.73 -12.73
CA GLU A 219 15.65 -15.20 -11.72
C GLU A 219 15.84 -16.72 -11.77
N PRO A 220 17.03 -17.25 -11.42
CA PRO A 220 17.30 -18.67 -11.36
C PRO A 220 16.66 -19.32 -10.11
N ALA A 221 15.34 -19.27 -10.01
CA ALA A 221 14.57 -19.67 -8.83
C ALA A 221 14.89 -21.10 -8.34
N ASP A 222 15.06 -22.04 -9.29
CA ASP A 222 15.38 -23.43 -8.94
C ASP A 222 16.74 -23.55 -8.24
N LYS A 223 17.76 -22.81 -8.70
CA LYS A 223 19.10 -22.79 -8.08
C LYS A 223 19.05 -22.14 -6.69
N ILE A 224 18.32 -21.02 -6.57
CA ILE A 224 18.12 -20.36 -5.28
C ILE A 224 17.43 -21.31 -4.30
N ALA A 225 16.37 -21.98 -4.73
CA ALA A 225 15.65 -22.95 -3.91
C ALA A 225 16.52 -24.15 -3.52
N GLU A 226 17.36 -24.65 -4.44
CA GLU A 226 18.28 -25.75 -4.17
C GLU A 226 19.28 -25.39 -3.06
N ILE A 227 19.87 -24.20 -3.11
CA ILE A 227 20.81 -23.72 -2.10
C ILE A 227 20.13 -23.60 -0.74
N ILE A 228 18.93 -23.03 -0.69
CA ILE A 228 18.19 -22.88 0.56
C ILE A 228 17.86 -24.26 1.17
N ARG A 229 17.48 -25.24 0.34
CA ARG A 229 17.16 -26.61 0.80
C ARG A 229 18.38 -27.41 1.28
N ARG A 230 19.59 -27.05 0.89
CA ARG A 230 20.83 -27.68 1.41
C ARG A 230 21.10 -27.32 2.88
N GLN A 231 20.47 -26.27 3.41
CA GLN A 231 20.51 -26.01 4.84
C GLN A 231 19.76 -27.14 5.57
N PRO A 232 20.26 -27.59 6.75
CA PRO A 232 19.59 -28.64 7.49
C PRO A 232 18.13 -28.24 7.75
N PRO A 233 17.19 -29.21 7.62
CA PRO A 233 15.78 -28.92 7.85
C PRO A 233 15.61 -28.34 9.24
N GLN A 234 14.95 -27.21 9.29
CA GLN A 234 14.56 -26.63 10.56
C GLN A 234 13.56 -27.57 11.21
N SER A 235 13.69 -27.71 12.52
CA SER A 235 12.75 -28.51 13.31
C SER A 235 11.34 -28.23 12.83
N PRO A 236 10.54 -29.27 12.52
CA PRO A 236 9.14 -29.05 12.18
C PRO A 236 8.53 -28.25 13.32
N LEU A 237 7.71 -27.28 12.97
CA LEU A 237 6.82 -26.62 13.94
C LEU A 237 6.28 -27.73 14.83
N THR A 238 6.69 -27.77 16.08
CA THR A 238 6.10 -28.68 17.05
C THR A 238 4.62 -28.34 17.03
N LYS A 239 3.81 -29.28 16.53
CA LYS A 239 2.36 -29.17 16.54
C LYS A 239 2.00 -28.82 17.97
N GLY A 240 1.36 -27.67 18.14
CA GLY A 240 1.18 -27.00 19.40
C GLY A 240 0.75 -27.89 20.55
N GLU A 241 1.32 -27.61 21.68
CA GLU A 241 0.63 -27.73 22.95
C GLU A 241 -0.33 -26.56 23.15
#